data_0657d8582ec0b5830f98634d69e742c7
#
_entry.id   0657d8582ec0b5830f98634d69e742c7
#
_cell.length_a   1.000
_cell.length_b   1.000
_cell.length_c   1.000
_cell.angle_alpha   90.00
_cell.angle_beta   90.00
_cell.angle_gamma   90.00
#
_symmetry.space_group_name_H-M   'P 1'
#
loop_
_entity.id
_entity.type
_entity.pdbx_description
1 polymer ?
#
loop_
_entity_poly.entity_id
_entity_poly.type
_entity_poly.pdbx_seq_one_letter_code
_entity_poly.pdbx_strand_id
1 'polypeptide(L)'
;MFFIETEKSGEFQLNLLNLDTQALGIPDTDYPTTIKMSSSEFVSLCRDFTSLSDCVKIEVKEEKCTFIVAGKAGSGKYCLKNNNAERIEDQVTITNKEDVTCSYGLQYLNSFAKASSLSGVVTLNISVKFPLMIEYEIQDFGFIKFYLAPKMDEENNEWLFFL
;
A
#
# COMPACT_ATOMS: atom_id res chain seq x y z
N MET A 1 21.10 20.35 -21.84
CA MET A 1 20.23 21.40 -21.31
C MET A 1 19.14 21.61 -22.33
N PHE A 2 17.97 20.98 -22.15
CA PHE A 2 16.83 21.13 -23.06
C PHE A 2 15.87 22.10 -22.42
N PHE A 3 15.67 23.27 -23.01
CA PHE A 3 14.61 24.21 -22.61
C PHE A 3 13.33 23.75 -23.29
N ILE A 4 12.35 23.30 -22.49
CA ILE A 4 10.99 23.18 -22.94
C ILE A 4 10.34 24.55 -22.63
N GLU A 5 10.10 25.35 -23.65
CA GLU A 5 9.26 26.54 -23.54
C GLU A 5 7.83 26.11 -23.28
N THR A 6 7.44 26.05 -22.02
CA THR A 6 6.06 25.99 -21.63
C THR A 6 5.68 27.32 -20.99
N GLU A 7 4.51 27.85 -21.35
CA GLU A 7 3.96 29.13 -20.82
C GLU A 7 3.74 29.11 -19.28
N LYS A 8 4.00 27.96 -18.65
CA LYS A 8 3.85 27.78 -17.19
C LYS A 8 5.11 27.14 -16.63
N SER A 9 5.73 27.83 -15.68
CA SER A 9 6.84 27.31 -14.89
C SER A 9 6.47 27.28 -13.42
N GLY A 10 6.86 26.21 -12.70
CA GLY A 10 6.70 26.12 -11.25
C GLY A 10 8.05 25.83 -10.61
N GLU A 11 8.40 26.58 -9.58
CA GLU A 11 9.60 26.33 -8.76
C GLU A 11 9.17 25.89 -7.36
N PHE A 12 9.74 24.77 -6.89
CA PHE A 12 9.45 24.21 -5.57
C PHE A 12 10.75 24.08 -4.80
N GLN A 13 10.80 24.71 -3.63
CA GLN A 13 11.94 24.63 -2.72
C GLN A 13 11.57 23.80 -1.50
N LEU A 14 12.32 22.72 -1.25
CA LEU A 14 12.17 21.87 -0.08
C LEU A 14 13.30 22.16 0.91
N ASN A 15 12.93 22.50 2.14
CA ASN A 15 13.89 22.61 3.24
C ASN A 15 14.28 21.21 3.71
N LEU A 16 15.57 20.93 3.73
CA LEU A 16 16.11 19.68 4.26
C LEU A 16 16.24 19.77 5.78
N LEU A 17 15.79 18.73 6.47
CA LEU A 17 16.03 18.56 7.90
C LEU A 17 17.30 17.71 8.07
N ASN A 18 18.23 18.21 8.86
CA ASN A 18 19.40 17.43 9.28
C ASN A 18 18.96 16.55 10.46
N LEU A 19 18.60 15.30 10.18
CA LEU A 19 18.20 14.34 11.20
C LEU A 19 19.43 13.52 11.57
N ASP A 20 19.94 13.68 12.80
CA ASP A 20 20.92 12.80 13.42
C ASP A 20 20.28 11.46 13.82
N THR A 21 19.59 10.83 12.86
CA THR A 21 19.00 9.51 13.07
C THR A 21 19.90 8.44 12.47
N GLN A 22 20.27 7.46 13.26
CA GLN A 22 20.81 6.22 12.73
C GLN A 22 19.81 5.66 11.72
N ALA A 23 20.28 5.34 10.52
CA ALA A 23 19.43 4.69 9.52
C ALA A 23 18.83 3.44 10.16
N LEU A 24 17.53 3.43 10.34
CA LEU A 24 16.80 2.24 10.75
C LEU A 24 16.97 1.22 9.63
N GLY A 25 17.75 0.17 9.89
CA GLY A 25 17.89 -0.94 8.97
C GLY A 25 16.50 -1.55 8.75
N ILE A 26 16.07 -1.62 7.50
CA ILE A 26 14.84 -2.32 7.15
C ILE A 26 15.18 -3.82 7.27
N PRO A 27 14.57 -4.56 8.20
CA PRO A 27 14.84 -5.98 8.32
C PRO A 27 14.40 -6.69 7.03
N ASP A 28 15.21 -7.62 6.57
CA ASP A 28 14.84 -8.56 5.51
C ASP A 28 13.78 -9.50 6.08
N THR A 29 12.52 -9.18 5.84
CA THR A 29 11.38 -9.83 6.52
C THR A 29 10.63 -10.70 5.53
N ASP A 30 10.45 -11.98 5.86
CA ASP A 30 9.57 -12.87 5.10
C ASP A 30 8.11 -12.60 5.49
N TYR A 31 7.35 -12.01 4.56
CA TYR A 31 5.92 -11.75 4.74
C TYR A 31 5.10 -13.01 4.44
N PRO A 32 4.23 -13.42 5.35
CA PRO A 32 3.41 -14.62 5.14
C PRO A 32 2.34 -14.43 4.07
N THR A 33 1.93 -13.19 3.83
CA THR A 33 0.84 -12.87 2.91
C THR A 33 1.28 -11.82 1.90
N THR A 34 1.14 -12.14 0.60
CA THR A 34 1.49 -11.26 -0.52
C THR A 34 0.33 -11.18 -1.48
N ILE A 35 -0.02 -9.96 -1.90
CA ILE A 35 -1.05 -9.68 -2.89
C ILE A 35 -0.41 -8.87 -4.01
N LYS A 36 -0.48 -9.36 -5.25
CA LYS A 36 -0.11 -8.61 -6.45
C LYS A 36 -1.38 -8.26 -7.20
N MET A 37 -1.50 -7.00 -7.59
CA MET A 37 -2.66 -6.50 -8.34
C MET A 37 -2.27 -5.34 -9.24
N SER A 38 -3.18 -4.92 -10.11
CA SER A 38 -3.01 -3.73 -10.95
C SER A 38 -2.80 -2.48 -10.11
N SER A 39 -1.78 -1.68 -10.45
CA SER A 39 -1.55 -0.40 -9.80
C SER A 39 -2.70 0.58 -10.01
N SER A 40 -3.33 0.58 -11.20
CA SER A 40 -4.48 1.43 -11.51
C SER A 40 -5.73 1.05 -10.69
N GLU A 41 -5.94 -0.24 -10.49
CA GLU A 41 -7.02 -0.77 -9.65
C GLU A 41 -6.82 -0.37 -8.19
N PHE A 42 -5.59 -0.50 -7.67
CA PHE A 42 -5.24 -0.05 -6.33
C PHE A 42 -5.49 1.44 -6.11
N VAL A 43 -5.10 2.31 -7.07
CA VAL A 43 -5.38 3.75 -7.04
C VAL A 43 -6.88 4.02 -6.96
N SER A 44 -7.66 3.38 -7.82
CA SER A 44 -9.12 3.56 -7.87
C SER A 44 -9.76 3.15 -6.55
N LEU A 45 -9.37 1.99 -6.02
CA LEU A 45 -9.85 1.46 -4.74
C LEU A 45 -9.54 2.42 -3.58
N CYS A 46 -8.31 2.91 -3.48
CA CYS A 46 -7.91 3.85 -2.43
C CYS A 46 -8.70 5.16 -2.50
N ARG A 47 -8.86 5.72 -3.71
CA ARG A 47 -9.61 6.95 -3.94
C ARG A 47 -11.09 6.79 -3.58
N ASP A 48 -11.73 5.73 -4.05
CA ASP A 48 -13.15 5.50 -3.86
C ASP A 48 -13.46 5.27 -2.37
N PHE A 49 -12.61 4.53 -1.68
CA PHE A 49 -12.76 4.26 -0.25
C PHE A 49 -12.52 5.47 0.64
N THR A 50 -11.65 6.40 0.24
CA THR A 50 -11.42 7.64 0.99
C THR A 50 -12.67 8.52 1.06
N SER A 51 -13.59 8.41 0.09
CA SER A 51 -14.88 9.12 0.13
C SER A 51 -15.82 8.59 1.23
N LEU A 52 -15.60 7.36 1.70
CA LEU A 52 -16.45 6.68 2.67
C LEU A 52 -15.86 6.66 4.09
N SER A 53 -14.53 6.55 4.21
CA SER A 53 -13.87 6.37 5.51
C SER A 53 -12.41 6.83 5.47
N ASP A 54 -11.83 7.12 6.63
CA ASP A 54 -10.40 7.42 6.80
C ASP A 54 -9.54 6.15 6.90
N CYS A 55 -10.17 4.99 7.06
CA CYS A 55 -9.50 3.73 7.30
C CYS A 55 -10.06 2.61 6.43
N VAL A 56 -9.20 1.69 6.03
CA VAL A 56 -9.58 0.45 5.38
C VAL A 56 -9.09 -0.74 6.19
N LYS A 57 -9.95 -1.73 6.39
CA LYS A 57 -9.60 -3.04 6.92
C LYS A 57 -9.30 -3.96 5.75
N ILE A 58 -8.16 -4.63 5.80
CA ILE A 58 -7.74 -5.63 4.81
C ILE A 58 -7.77 -7.00 5.50
N GLU A 59 -8.60 -7.88 4.98
CA GLU A 59 -8.71 -9.27 5.42
C GLU A 59 -8.23 -10.18 4.29
N VAL A 60 -7.27 -11.05 4.59
CA VAL A 60 -6.83 -12.10 3.66
C VAL A 60 -7.06 -13.44 4.33
N LYS A 61 -7.86 -14.26 3.67
CA LYS A 61 -8.18 -15.62 4.10
C LYS A 61 -8.11 -16.54 2.89
N GLU A 62 -7.40 -17.62 3.03
CA GLU A 62 -7.16 -18.55 1.92
C GLU A 62 -6.58 -17.79 0.70
N GLU A 63 -7.21 -17.88 -0.45
CA GLU A 63 -6.83 -17.20 -1.69
C GLU A 63 -7.72 -15.96 -2.00
N LYS A 64 -8.28 -15.35 -0.97
CA LYS A 64 -9.17 -14.21 -1.08
C LYS A 64 -8.69 -13.04 -0.24
N CYS A 65 -8.55 -11.88 -0.87
CA CYS A 65 -8.33 -10.62 -0.20
C CYS A 65 -9.61 -9.78 -0.23
N THR A 66 -9.97 -9.20 0.91
CA THR A 66 -11.14 -8.34 1.04
C THR A 66 -10.73 -7.03 1.69
N PHE A 67 -10.99 -5.94 0.99
CA PHE A 67 -10.87 -4.58 1.51
C PHE A 67 -12.25 -4.13 1.99
N ILE A 68 -12.33 -3.64 3.22
CA ILE A 68 -13.59 -3.25 3.87
C ILE A 68 -13.43 -1.85 4.44
N VAL A 69 -14.39 -1.00 4.14
CA VAL A 69 -14.51 0.34 4.75
C VAL A 69 -15.87 0.51 5.37
N ALA A 70 -15.90 1.18 6.52
CA ALA A 70 -17.12 1.60 7.17
C ALA A 70 -16.89 3.01 7.76
N GLY A 71 -17.73 3.94 7.40
CA GLY A 71 -17.68 5.32 7.85
C GLY A 71 -19.06 5.94 7.94
N LYS A 72 -19.12 7.21 8.33
CA LYS A 72 -20.41 7.92 8.48
C LYS A 72 -21.16 8.10 7.16
N ALA A 73 -20.42 8.18 6.04
CA ALA A 73 -21.00 8.34 4.71
C ALA A 73 -21.54 7.03 4.12
N GLY A 74 -21.11 5.87 4.64
CA GLY A 74 -21.49 4.57 4.13
C GLY A 74 -20.45 3.49 4.39
N SER A 75 -20.66 2.34 3.78
CA SER A 75 -19.72 1.22 3.84
C SER A 75 -19.45 0.68 2.44
N GLY A 76 -18.28 0.10 2.26
CA GLY A 76 -17.86 -0.50 1.00
C GLY A 76 -17.07 -1.78 1.26
N LYS A 77 -17.17 -2.70 0.30
CA LYS A 77 -16.42 -3.95 0.32
C LYS A 77 -15.93 -4.27 -1.09
N TYR A 78 -14.65 -4.53 -1.21
CA TYR A 78 -14.02 -4.93 -2.47
C TYR A 78 -13.28 -6.25 -2.27
N CYS A 79 -13.55 -7.22 -3.14
CA CYS A 79 -13.01 -8.57 -3.02
C CYS A 79 -12.13 -8.90 -4.21
N LEU A 80 -10.91 -9.31 -3.95
CA LEU A 80 -9.98 -9.87 -4.92
C LEU A 80 -9.87 -11.38 -4.73
N LYS A 81 -9.71 -12.09 -5.84
CA LYS A 81 -9.39 -13.52 -5.90
C LYS A 81 -8.31 -13.73 -6.94
N ASN A 82 -7.56 -14.79 -6.81
CA ASN A 82 -6.61 -15.20 -7.83
C ASN A 82 -7.30 -15.27 -9.20
N ASN A 83 -6.68 -14.69 -10.19
CA ASN A 83 -7.10 -14.80 -11.58
C ASN A 83 -5.88 -15.03 -12.48
N ASN A 84 -6.14 -15.56 -13.68
CA ASN A 84 -5.14 -15.78 -14.72
C ASN A 84 -5.50 -14.94 -15.94
N ALA A 85 -5.55 -13.61 -15.77
CA ALA A 85 -5.79 -12.70 -16.89
C ALA A 85 -4.67 -12.82 -17.93
N GLU A 86 -4.97 -12.58 -19.20
CA GLU A 86 -3.98 -12.64 -20.28
C GLU A 86 -2.88 -11.58 -20.13
N ARG A 87 -3.25 -10.41 -19.60
CA ARG A 87 -2.32 -9.30 -19.38
C ARG A 87 -1.79 -9.37 -17.96
N ILE A 88 -0.48 -9.33 -17.79
CA ILE A 88 0.19 -9.38 -16.48
C ILE A 88 -0.32 -8.26 -15.55
N GLU A 89 -0.61 -7.09 -16.11
CA GLU A 89 -1.14 -5.94 -15.36
C GLU A 89 -2.53 -6.18 -14.77
N ASP A 90 -3.32 -7.07 -15.37
CA ASP A 90 -4.69 -7.39 -14.94
C ASP A 90 -4.74 -8.66 -14.06
N GLN A 91 -3.57 -9.29 -13.83
CA GLN A 91 -3.48 -10.47 -12.97
C GLN A 91 -3.56 -10.09 -11.50
N VAL A 92 -4.34 -10.85 -10.75
CA VAL A 92 -4.35 -10.84 -9.30
C VAL A 92 -3.74 -12.14 -8.79
N THR A 93 -2.69 -12.02 -8.00
CA THR A 93 -2.04 -13.16 -7.36
C THR A 93 -2.04 -12.95 -5.85
N ILE A 94 -2.64 -13.87 -5.12
CA ILE A 94 -2.69 -13.88 -3.66
C ILE A 94 -1.95 -15.12 -3.18
N THR A 95 -0.87 -14.91 -2.44
CA THR A 95 -0.16 -15.97 -1.73
C THR A 95 -0.40 -15.75 -0.25
N ASN A 96 -1.05 -16.71 0.41
CA ASN A 96 -1.41 -16.60 1.81
C ASN A 96 -0.96 -17.85 2.56
N LYS A 97 -0.02 -17.69 3.49
CA LYS A 97 0.46 -18.75 4.39
C LYS A 97 -0.21 -18.64 5.77
N GLU A 98 -0.73 -17.46 6.11
CA GLU A 98 -1.33 -17.18 7.40
C GLU A 98 -2.44 -16.14 7.22
N ASP A 99 -3.63 -16.42 7.74
CA ASP A 99 -4.76 -15.48 7.68
C ASP A 99 -4.41 -14.19 8.41
N VAL A 100 -4.68 -13.08 7.76
CA VAL A 100 -4.34 -11.75 8.28
C VAL A 100 -5.54 -10.81 8.21
N THR A 101 -5.69 -10.02 9.26
CA THR A 101 -6.66 -8.92 9.32
C THR A 101 -5.99 -7.71 9.95
N CYS A 102 -5.84 -6.64 9.18
CA CYS A 102 -5.21 -5.40 9.63
C CYS A 102 -5.96 -4.19 9.09
N SER A 103 -5.91 -3.09 9.86
CA SER A 103 -6.52 -1.80 9.48
C SER A 103 -5.44 -0.78 9.16
N TYR A 104 -5.64 0.03 8.10
CA TYR A 104 -4.67 1.02 7.63
C TYR A 104 -5.34 2.36 7.33
N GLY A 105 -4.58 3.46 7.48
CA GLY A 105 -5.04 4.81 7.14
C GLY A 105 -5.06 5.03 5.63
N LEU A 106 -6.23 5.34 5.07
CA LEU A 106 -6.42 5.54 3.63
C LEU A 106 -5.65 6.74 3.08
N GLN A 107 -5.43 7.79 3.88
CA GLN A 107 -4.62 8.94 3.48
C GLN A 107 -3.19 8.55 3.08
N TYR A 108 -2.59 7.60 3.81
CA TYR A 108 -1.24 7.10 3.51
C TYR A 108 -1.25 6.20 2.28
N LEU A 109 -2.23 5.29 2.18
CA LEU A 109 -2.37 4.43 1.01
C LEU A 109 -2.56 5.24 -0.27
N ASN A 110 -3.37 6.31 -0.24
CA ASN A 110 -3.51 7.24 -1.36
C ASN A 110 -2.20 7.96 -1.71
N SER A 111 -1.39 8.29 -0.71
CA SER A 111 -0.08 8.90 -0.96
C SER A 111 0.88 7.93 -1.64
N PHE A 112 0.89 6.67 -1.22
CA PHE A 112 1.72 5.61 -1.83
C PHE A 112 1.21 5.20 -3.22
N ALA A 113 -0.10 5.24 -3.43
CA ALA A 113 -0.72 4.96 -4.72
C ALA A 113 -0.28 5.93 -5.83
N LYS A 114 0.26 7.11 -5.50
CA LYS A 114 0.84 8.05 -6.48
C LYS A 114 2.03 7.46 -7.24
N ALA A 115 2.72 6.46 -6.68
CA ALA A 115 3.80 5.75 -7.35
C ALA A 115 3.33 4.79 -8.46
N SER A 116 2.01 4.63 -8.66
CA SER A 116 1.42 3.78 -9.70
C SER A 116 1.88 4.11 -11.12
N SER A 117 2.29 5.35 -11.38
CA SER A 117 2.86 5.74 -12.68
C SER A 117 4.21 5.09 -12.99
N LEU A 118 4.88 4.50 -12.00
CA LEU A 118 6.20 3.89 -12.13
C LEU A 118 6.12 2.39 -12.46
N SER A 119 5.00 1.74 -12.15
CA SER A 119 4.80 0.31 -12.38
C SER A 119 3.33 -0.02 -12.61
N GLY A 120 3.04 -0.88 -13.58
CA GLY A 120 1.68 -1.39 -13.84
C GLY A 120 1.15 -2.32 -12.74
N VAL A 121 2.05 -2.86 -11.93
CA VAL A 121 1.72 -3.82 -10.84
C VAL A 121 2.19 -3.27 -9.51
N VAL A 122 1.35 -3.41 -8.48
CA VAL A 122 1.69 -3.15 -7.08
C VAL A 122 1.66 -4.45 -6.28
N THR A 123 2.63 -4.61 -5.38
CA THR A 123 2.72 -5.73 -4.45
C THR A 123 2.46 -5.25 -3.04
N LEU A 124 1.47 -5.84 -2.36
CA LEU A 124 1.14 -5.60 -0.96
C LEU A 124 1.61 -6.80 -0.14
N ASN A 125 2.52 -6.59 0.80
CA ASN A 125 3.03 -7.62 1.71
C ASN A 125 2.50 -7.32 3.10
N ILE A 126 1.69 -8.22 3.64
CA ILE A 126 0.91 -8.02 4.86
C ILE A 126 1.31 -9.02 5.93
N SER A 127 1.44 -8.53 7.15
CA SER A 127 1.69 -9.36 8.34
C SER A 127 1.03 -8.69 9.55
N VAL A 128 0.62 -9.48 10.52
CA VAL A 128 0.20 -8.97 11.83
C VAL A 128 1.38 -8.49 12.68
N LYS A 129 2.60 -8.94 12.37
CA LYS A 129 3.82 -8.66 13.15
C LYS A 129 4.66 -7.51 12.60
N PHE A 130 4.46 -7.15 11.35
CA PHE A 130 5.28 -6.17 10.65
C PHE A 130 4.42 -5.12 9.96
N PRO A 131 4.96 -3.92 9.68
CA PRO A 131 4.27 -2.93 8.88
C PRO A 131 3.87 -3.49 7.51
N LEU A 132 2.75 -3.05 6.96
CA LEU A 132 2.40 -3.28 5.57
C LEU A 132 3.53 -2.74 4.70
N MET A 133 4.06 -3.57 3.80
CA MET A 133 5.02 -3.16 2.79
C MET A 133 4.34 -3.11 1.43
N ILE A 134 4.36 -1.94 0.79
CA ILE A 134 3.84 -1.72 -0.57
C ILE A 134 5.03 -1.51 -1.49
N GLU A 135 5.14 -2.34 -2.51
CA GLU A 135 6.28 -2.36 -3.44
C GLU A 135 5.82 -2.11 -4.87
N TYR A 136 6.53 -1.22 -5.55
CA TYR A 136 6.44 -0.99 -6.98
C TYR A 136 7.80 -1.35 -7.60
N GLU A 137 7.80 -2.36 -8.43
CA GLU A 137 8.98 -2.77 -9.20
C GLU A 137 9.10 -1.88 -10.44
N ILE A 138 10.22 -1.19 -10.56
CA ILE A 138 10.50 -0.31 -11.69
C ILE A 138 11.43 -1.06 -12.64
N GLN A 139 10.91 -1.42 -13.80
CA GLN A 139 11.63 -2.20 -14.80
C GLN A 139 13.02 -1.60 -15.05
N ASP A 140 14.06 -2.45 -15.01
CA ASP A 140 15.47 -2.10 -15.24
C ASP A 140 16.13 -1.13 -14.22
N PHE A 141 15.37 -0.54 -13.28
CA PHE A 141 15.88 0.46 -12.36
C PHE A 141 15.86 0.02 -10.89
N GLY A 142 15.04 -0.98 -10.53
CA GLY A 142 14.92 -1.46 -9.17
C GLY A 142 13.49 -1.39 -8.63
N PHE A 143 13.32 -0.90 -7.40
CA PHE A 143 12.00 -0.89 -6.75
C PHE A 143 11.87 0.31 -5.78
N ILE A 144 10.62 0.66 -5.48
CA ILE A 144 10.26 1.57 -4.39
C ILE A 144 9.40 0.80 -3.39
N LYS A 145 9.76 0.89 -2.11
CA LYS A 145 9.03 0.27 -1.00
C LYS A 145 8.53 1.33 -0.04
N PHE A 146 7.25 1.24 0.32
CA PHE A 146 6.62 2.05 1.36
C PHE A 146 6.22 1.14 2.52
N TYR A 147 6.37 1.64 3.74
CA TYR A 147 6.04 0.91 4.95
C TYR A 147 4.99 1.69 5.74
N LEU A 148 3.94 1.00 6.17
CA LEU A 148 2.83 1.59 6.91
C LEU A 148 2.48 0.71 8.10
N ALA A 149 2.59 1.29 9.31
CA ALA A 149 2.13 0.61 10.50
C ALA A 149 0.61 0.41 10.47
N PRO A 150 0.10 -0.74 10.93
CA PRO A 150 -1.33 -0.94 11.07
C PRO A 150 -1.87 0.01 12.15
N LYS A 151 -3.14 0.40 12.01
CA LYS A 151 -3.86 1.07 13.09
C LYS A 151 -4.11 0.05 14.19
N MET A 152 -3.82 0.44 15.43
CA MET A 152 -4.19 -0.35 16.60
C MET A 152 -5.70 -0.24 16.80
N ASP A 153 -6.39 -1.36 16.77
CA ASP A 153 -7.72 -1.44 17.36
C ASP A 153 -7.53 -1.38 18.89
N GLU A 154 -8.33 -0.58 19.59
CA GLU A 154 -8.22 -0.39 21.06
C GLU A 154 -8.30 -1.70 21.87
N GLU A 155 -8.65 -2.81 21.25
CA GLU A 155 -8.74 -4.14 21.87
C GLU A 155 -7.44 -4.98 21.80
N ASN A 156 -6.40 -4.57 21.06
CA ASN A 156 -5.14 -5.33 20.93
C ASN A 156 -3.91 -4.51 21.35
N ASN A 157 -3.71 -4.40 22.67
CA ASN A 157 -2.60 -3.68 23.30
C ASN A 157 -1.26 -4.42 23.32
N GLU A 158 -0.99 -5.39 22.43
CA GLU A 158 0.25 -6.19 22.47
C GLU A 158 1.48 -5.53 21.82
N TRP A 159 1.34 -4.40 21.10
CA TRP A 159 2.46 -3.76 20.39
C TRP A 159 3.26 -2.73 21.21
N LEU A 160 2.88 -2.48 22.46
CA LEU A 160 3.51 -1.47 23.31
C LEU A 160 4.92 -1.87 23.83
N PHE A 161 5.41 -3.06 23.52
CA PHE A 161 6.67 -3.58 24.05
C PHE A 161 7.85 -3.58 23.04
N PHE A 162 7.70 -3.00 21.85
CA PHE A 162 8.75 -3.02 20.80
C PHE A 162 9.17 -1.62 20.29
N LEU A 163 8.94 -0.57 21.08
CA LEU A 163 9.50 0.76 20.81
C LEU A 163 10.58 1.11 21.84
#